data_e13d8bb8f846e4ac6aeb610172c5c151
#
_entry.id   e13d8bb8f846e4ac6aeb610172c5c151
#
_cell.length_a   1.000
_cell.length_b   1.000
_cell.length_c   1.000
_cell.angle_alpha   90.00
_cell.angle_beta   90.00
_cell.angle_gamma   90.00
#
_symmetry.space_group_name_H-M   'P 1'
#
loop_
_entity.id
_entity.type
_entity.pdbx_description
1 polymer ?
#
loop_
_entity_poly.entity_id
_entity_poly.type
_entity_poly.pdbx_seq_one_letter_code
_entity_poly.pdbx_strand_id
1 'polypeptide(L)'
;MLLYPMTGWRLGWMVLPPSLTTHIGKLIEFNTSCAPVFVQQAALVALQRASEVTPGVVQQLRRCRDTLIPLLQAVPGVEVAAARGGMYAFLRLEGSGDSLATAKRLVLEAGLGLAPGSAFGLADSIDGGSWLRWCFASRDPQRLVQGVERLRGWLKA
;
A
#
# COMPACT_ATOMS: atom_id res chain seq x y z
N MET A 1 -7.17 -2.82 9.17
CA MET A 1 -8.49 -2.77 8.48
C MET A 1 -8.42 -2.55 6.98
N LEU A 2 -7.40 -3.09 6.31
CA LEU A 2 -7.27 -2.97 4.84
C LEU A 2 -8.27 -3.86 4.06
N LEU A 3 -8.86 -4.87 4.72
CA LEU A 3 -9.89 -5.75 4.13
C LEU A 3 -11.28 -5.10 4.03
N TYR A 4 -11.47 -3.96 4.68
CA TYR A 4 -12.72 -3.21 4.66
C TYR A 4 -12.47 -1.84 4.04
N PRO A 5 -13.37 -1.30 3.21
CA PRO A 5 -13.26 0.04 2.65
C PRO A 5 -13.51 1.13 3.70
N MET A 6 -12.90 0.99 4.88
CA MET A 6 -13.05 1.84 6.06
C MET A 6 -11.71 2.47 6.48
N THR A 7 -10.80 2.68 5.57
CA THR A 7 -9.46 3.24 5.88
C THR A 7 -9.55 4.65 6.49
N GLY A 8 -10.53 5.46 6.08
CA GLY A 8 -10.80 6.78 6.63
C GLY A 8 -11.32 6.78 8.07
N TRP A 9 -11.82 5.66 8.58
CA TRP A 9 -12.33 5.54 9.95
C TRP A 9 -11.21 5.39 10.99
N ARG A 10 -9.97 5.23 10.56
CA ARG A 10 -8.76 5.22 11.38
C ARG A 10 -8.81 4.25 12.56
N LEU A 11 -9.38 3.06 12.37
CA LEU A 11 -9.45 1.99 13.36
C LEU A 11 -8.59 0.79 12.94
N GLY A 12 -7.91 0.20 13.89
CA GLY A 12 -7.20 -1.07 13.79
C GLY A 12 -7.29 -1.83 15.11
N TRP A 13 -6.90 -3.09 15.10
CA TRP A 13 -6.78 -3.90 16.30
C TRP A 13 -5.56 -4.79 16.21
N MET A 14 -5.10 -5.23 17.37
CA MET A 14 -4.01 -6.20 17.49
C MET A 14 -4.47 -7.39 18.33
N VAL A 15 -4.09 -8.59 17.90
CA VAL A 15 -4.18 -9.80 18.72
C VAL A 15 -2.82 -10.02 19.33
N LEU A 16 -2.75 -9.99 20.65
CA LEU A 16 -1.49 -9.97 21.40
C LEU A 16 -1.42 -11.16 22.38
N PRO A 17 -0.22 -11.66 22.66
CA PRO A 17 0.01 -12.50 23.83
C PRO A 17 -0.40 -11.74 25.10
N PRO A 18 -1.02 -12.42 26.10
CA PRO A 18 -1.48 -11.78 27.34
C PRO A 18 -0.39 -10.96 28.06
N SER A 19 0.88 -11.40 28.00
CA SER A 19 2.03 -10.71 28.60
C SER A 19 2.28 -9.31 28.05
N LEU A 20 1.86 -9.01 26.80
CA LEU A 20 2.07 -7.72 26.15
C LEU A 20 0.88 -6.77 26.30
N THR A 21 -0.29 -7.26 26.72
CA THR A 21 -1.54 -6.48 26.70
C THR A 21 -1.44 -5.21 27.54
N THR A 22 -0.88 -5.29 28.76
CA THR A 22 -0.71 -4.12 29.64
C THR A 22 0.25 -3.09 29.07
N HIS A 23 1.38 -3.53 28.51
CA HIS A 23 2.37 -2.63 27.94
C HIS A 23 1.86 -1.91 26.69
N ILE A 24 1.23 -2.64 25.80
CA ILE A 24 0.64 -2.07 24.57
C ILE A 24 -0.55 -1.19 24.91
N GLY A 25 -1.37 -1.54 25.92
CA GLY A 25 -2.44 -0.69 26.41
C GLY A 25 -1.96 0.69 26.84
N LYS A 26 -0.88 0.75 27.63
CA LYS A 26 -0.26 2.02 28.02
C LYS A 26 0.26 2.82 26.81
N LEU A 27 0.92 2.17 25.84
CA LEU A 27 1.37 2.84 24.64
C LEU A 27 0.22 3.44 23.82
N ILE A 28 -0.90 2.72 23.70
CA ILE A 28 -2.11 3.22 23.03
C ILE A 28 -2.67 4.43 23.75
N GLU A 29 -2.73 4.39 25.09
CA GLU A 29 -3.21 5.50 25.91
C GLU A 29 -2.40 6.78 25.66
N PHE A 30 -1.08 6.70 25.65
CA PHE A 30 -0.21 7.85 25.38
C PHE A 30 -0.20 8.31 23.92
N ASN A 31 -0.46 7.41 22.95
CA ASN A 31 -0.41 7.73 21.53
C ASN A 31 -1.74 8.27 21.00
N THR A 32 -2.85 7.58 21.28
CA THR A 32 -4.15 7.86 20.66
C THR A 32 -5.32 7.85 21.65
N SER A 33 -5.07 7.56 22.92
CA SER A 33 -6.05 7.30 23.96
C SER A 33 -6.96 6.10 23.61
N CYS A 34 -7.97 6.30 22.80
CA CYS A 34 -8.84 5.22 22.29
C CYS A 34 -9.48 5.62 20.95
N ALA A 35 -9.92 4.63 20.20
CA ALA A 35 -10.78 4.89 19.05
C ALA A 35 -12.18 5.34 19.50
N PRO A 36 -12.84 6.27 18.79
CA PRO A 36 -14.20 6.70 19.11
C PRO A 36 -15.18 5.52 19.17
N VAL A 37 -16.08 5.51 20.14
CA VAL A 37 -17.01 4.39 20.38
C VAL A 37 -17.85 4.07 19.15
N PHE A 38 -18.36 5.05 18.44
CA PHE A 38 -19.16 4.81 17.23
C PHE A 38 -18.34 4.13 16.11
N VAL A 39 -17.03 4.41 16.03
CA VAL A 39 -16.13 3.74 15.08
C VAL A 39 -15.94 2.28 15.48
N GLN A 40 -15.78 1.99 16.78
CA GLN A 40 -15.68 0.62 17.29
C GLN A 40 -16.95 -0.17 17.00
N GLN A 41 -18.14 0.42 17.23
CA GLN A 41 -19.43 -0.21 16.92
C GLN A 41 -19.57 -0.51 15.41
N ALA A 42 -19.20 0.44 14.55
CA ALA A 42 -19.20 0.21 13.11
C ALA A 42 -18.24 -0.91 12.68
N ALA A 43 -17.09 -1.02 13.34
CA ALA A 43 -16.15 -2.10 13.07
C ALA A 43 -16.68 -3.48 13.49
N LEU A 44 -17.42 -3.57 14.60
CA LEU A 44 -18.08 -4.80 15.01
C LEU A 44 -19.08 -5.28 13.94
N VAL A 45 -19.92 -4.37 13.43
CA VAL A 45 -20.85 -4.68 12.33
C VAL A 45 -20.08 -5.14 11.08
N ALA A 46 -18.98 -4.47 10.72
CA ALA A 46 -18.16 -4.86 9.59
C ALA A 46 -17.56 -6.27 9.77
N LEU A 47 -17.09 -6.61 10.97
CA LEU A 47 -16.57 -7.94 11.30
C LEU A 47 -17.65 -9.01 11.22
N GLN A 48 -18.83 -8.75 11.77
CA GLN A 48 -19.97 -9.68 11.73
C GLN A 48 -20.40 -9.97 10.27
N ARG A 49 -20.26 -8.99 9.38
CA ARG A 49 -20.59 -9.13 7.95
C ARG A 49 -19.37 -9.40 7.07
N ALA A 50 -18.27 -9.89 7.63
CA ALA A 50 -17.02 -10.12 6.91
C ALA A 50 -17.17 -11.07 5.72
N SER A 51 -17.96 -12.14 5.87
CA SER A 51 -18.23 -13.10 4.79
C SER A 51 -18.97 -12.50 3.60
N GLU A 52 -19.73 -11.44 3.80
CA GLU A 52 -20.47 -10.76 2.73
C GLU A 52 -19.59 -9.70 2.03
N VAL A 53 -18.80 -8.95 2.80
CA VAL A 53 -18.05 -7.79 2.31
C VAL A 53 -16.68 -8.16 1.74
N THR A 54 -15.95 -9.04 2.46
CA THR A 54 -14.54 -9.34 2.15
C THR A 54 -14.34 -9.94 0.75
N PRO A 55 -15.18 -10.89 0.26
CA PRO A 55 -14.95 -11.49 -1.06
C PRO A 55 -14.93 -10.47 -2.20
N GLY A 56 -15.84 -9.50 -2.18
CA GLY A 56 -15.91 -8.44 -3.19
C GLY A 56 -14.67 -7.55 -3.19
N VAL A 57 -14.20 -7.17 -2.00
CA VAL A 57 -12.97 -6.35 -1.84
C VAL A 57 -11.75 -7.12 -2.33
N VAL A 58 -11.60 -8.39 -1.94
CA VAL A 58 -10.47 -9.23 -2.38
C VAL A 58 -10.50 -9.45 -3.88
N GLN A 59 -11.67 -9.67 -4.47
CA GLN A 59 -11.80 -9.83 -5.92
C GLN A 59 -11.38 -8.56 -6.67
N GLN A 60 -11.80 -7.38 -6.18
CA GLN A 60 -11.39 -6.10 -6.77
C GLN A 60 -9.87 -5.89 -6.67
N LEU A 61 -9.26 -6.16 -5.52
CA LEU A 61 -7.82 -6.05 -5.35
C LEU A 61 -7.06 -7.03 -6.26
N ARG A 62 -7.56 -8.26 -6.43
CA ARG A 62 -6.99 -9.24 -7.37
C ARG A 62 -7.03 -8.72 -8.80
N ARG A 63 -8.16 -8.19 -9.26
CA ARG A 63 -8.27 -7.60 -10.61
C ARG A 63 -7.24 -6.48 -10.81
N CYS A 64 -7.11 -5.59 -9.84
CA CYS A 64 -6.14 -4.50 -9.90
C CYS A 64 -4.70 -5.01 -9.93
N ARG A 65 -4.35 -5.97 -9.07
CA ARG A 65 -3.05 -6.61 -9.06
C ARG A 65 -2.72 -7.28 -10.38
N ASP A 66 -3.65 -8.10 -10.88
CA ASP A 66 -3.49 -8.91 -12.09
C ASP A 66 -3.46 -8.03 -13.36
N THR A 67 -3.95 -6.79 -13.26
CA THR A 67 -3.76 -5.77 -14.29
C THR A 67 -2.38 -5.11 -14.16
N LEU A 68 -2.00 -4.67 -12.96
CA LEU A 68 -0.79 -3.85 -12.77
C LEU A 68 0.51 -4.65 -12.94
N ILE A 69 0.62 -5.81 -12.27
CA ILE A 69 1.90 -6.56 -12.20
C ILE A 69 2.43 -6.95 -13.58
N PRO A 70 1.64 -7.58 -14.47
CA PRO A 70 2.12 -7.92 -15.81
C PRO A 70 2.52 -6.69 -16.64
N LEU A 71 1.80 -5.59 -16.50
CA LEU A 71 2.13 -4.35 -17.19
C LEU A 71 3.47 -3.75 -16.73
N LEU A 72 3.75 -3.79 -15.43
CA LEU A 72 5.04 -3.34 -14.89
C LEU A 72 6.17 -4.26 -15.32
N GLN A 73 5.98 -5.59 -15.28
CA GLN A 73 6.97 -6.57 -15.73
C GLN A 73 7.33 -6.43 -17.21
N ALA A 74 6.42 -5.91 -18.03
CA ALA A 74 6.64 -5.62 -19.43
C ALA A 74 7.32 -4.28 -19.71
N VAL A 75 7.69 -3.50 -18.68
CA VAL A 75 8.43 -2.24 -18.82
C VAL A 75 9.93 -2.52 -18.70
N PRO A 76 10.76 -2.26 -19.73
CA PRO A 76 12.21 -2.39 -19.61
C PRO A 76 12.76 -1.52 -18.47
N GLY A 77 13.72 -2.06 -17.71
CA GLY A 77 14.31 -1.35 -16.56
C GLY A 77 13.44 -1.30 -15.32
N VAL A 78 12.29 -1.99 -15.29
CA VAL A 78 11.45 -2.13 -14.11
C VAL A 78 11.52 -3.55 -13.56
N GLU A 79 11.94 -3.68 -12.33
CA GLU A 79 11.87 -4.91 -11.56
C GLU A 79 10.68 -4.84 -10.59
N VAL A 80 9.80 -5.82 -10.61
CA VAL A 80 8.67 -5.94 -9.69
C VAL A 80 8.44 -7.36 -9.26
N ALA A 81 8.32 -7.58 -7.95
CA ALA A 81 7.96 -8.87 -7.38
C ALA A 81 6.45 -9.11 -7.46
N ALA A 82 6.05 -10.38 -7.61
CA ALA A 82 4.65 -10.77 -7.54
C ALA A 82 4.08 -10.49 -6.15
N ALA A 83 3.07 -9.63 -6.05
CA ALA A 83 2.38 -9.34 -4.80
C ALA A 83 1.47 -10.51 -4.41
N ARG A 84 1.81 -11.23 -3.32
CA ARG A 84 1.02 -12.37 -2.83
C ARG A 84 -0.14 -11.96 -1.92
N GLY A 85 -0.15 -10.71 -1.43
CA GLY A 85 -1.18 -10.20 -0.54
C GLY A 85 -1.15 -8.68 -0.43
N GLY A 86 -2.06 -8.14 0.36
CA GLY A 86 -2.18 -6.69 0.54
C GLY A 86 -2.69 -5.97 -0.70
N MET A 87 -2.26 -4.73 -0.84
CA MET A 87 -2.66 -3.83 -1.92
C MET A 87 -1.49 -3.04 -2.51
N TYR A 88 -0.27 -3.50 -2.27
CA TYR A 88 0.95 -2.81 -2.66
C TYR A 88 1.86 -3.71 -3.49
N ALA A 89 2.43 -3.14 -4.54
CA ALA A 89 3.55 -3.68 -5.27
C ALA A 89 4.80 -2.86 -4.95
N PHE A 90 5.92 -3.53 -4.70
CA PHE A 90 7.22 -2.91 -4.65
C PHE A 90 7.90 -3.11 -5.99
N LEU A 91 8.42 -2.03 -6.54
CA LEU A 91 9.14 -2.03 -7.80
C LEU A 91 10.44 -1.24 -7.66
N ARG A 92 11.44 -1.61 -8.44
CA ARG A 92 12.71 -0.92 -8.56
C ARG A 92 12.87 -0.45 -10.00
N LEU A 93 13.37 0.77 -10.17
CA LEU A 93 13.73 1.31 -11.47
C LEU A 93 15.24 1.22 -11.63
N GLU A 94 15.71 0.67 -12.73
CA GLU A 94 17.12 0.58 -13.04
C GLU A 94 17.77 1.97 -13.05
N GLY A 95 18.93 2.10 -12.40
CA GLY A 95 19.65 3.38 -12.27
C GLY A 95 19.08 4.34 -11.22
N SER A 96 17.97 4.02 -10.53
CA SER A 96 17.45 4.87 -9.44
C SER A 96 18.09 4.49 -8.11
N GLY A 97 19.02 5.32 -7.62
CA GLY A 97 19.69 5.10 -6.32
C GLY A 97 18.98 5.71 -5.13
N ASP A 98 18.16 6.75 -5.34
CA ASP A 98 17.42 7.47 -4.30
C ASP A 98 15.92 7.43 -4.60
N SER A 99 15.20 6.63 -3.82
CA SER A 99 13.75 6.46 -3.99
C SER A 99 12.95 7.71 -3.68
N LEU A 100 13.41 8.57 -2.76
CA LEU A 100 12.72 9.81 -2.43
C LEU A 100 12.88 10.85 -3.57
N ALA A 101 14.08 11.01 -4.09
CA ALA A 101 14.32 11.87 -5.23
C ALA A 101 13.55 11.39 -6.46
N THR A 102 13.57 10.09 -6.74
CA THR A 102 12.82 9.46 -7.84
C THR A 102 11.31 9.65 -7.67
N ALA A 103 10.76 9.45 -6.47
CA ALA A 103 9.33 9.66 -6.21
C ALA A 103 8.91 11.11 -6.45
N LYS A 104 9.73 12.09 -6.03
CA LYS A 104 9.48 13.51 -6.27
C LYS A 104 9.49 13.84 -7.77
N ARG A 105 10.46 13.32 -8.51
CA ARG A 105 10.54 13.51 -9.97
C ARG A 105 9.35 12.90 -10.70
N LEU A 106 8.94 11.68 -10.33
CA LEU A 106 7.75 11.04 -10.92
C LEU A 106 6.47 11.86 -10.71
N VAL A 107 6.31 12.49 -9.55
CA VAL A 107 5.16 13.41 -9.32
C VAL A 107 5.24 14.63 -10.21
N LEU A 108 6.39 15.28 -10.27
CA LEU A 108 6.56 16.56 -11.00
C LEU A 108 6.56 16.38 -12.52
N GLU A 109 7.24 15.35 -13.00
CA GLU A 109 7.52 15.15 -14.44
C GLU A 109 6.48 14.24 -15.11
N ALA A 110 5.92 13.27 -14.40
CA ALA A 110 4.95 12.28 -14.94
C ALA A 110 3.55 12.36 -14.33
N GLY A 111 3.34 13.16 -13.28
CA GLY A 111 2.09 13.18 -12.53
C GLY A 111 1.76 11.81 -11.89
N LEU A 112 2.80 11.05 -11.51
CA LEU A 112 2.68 9.71 -10.96
C LEU A 112 3.17 9.68 -9.50
N GLY A 113 2.24 9.51 -8.55
CA GLY A 113 2.55 9.45 -7.12
C GLY A 113 2.85 8.02 -6.67
N LEU A 114 4.10 7.74 -6.30
CA LEU A 114 4.55 6.50 -5.66
C LEU A 114 5.19 6.84 -4.30
N ALA A 115 5.10 5.92 -3.35
CA ALA A 115 5.78 6.12 -2.07
C ALA A 115 7.24 5.64 -2.16
N PRO A 116 8.21 6.41 -1.63
CA PRO A 116 9.61 5.98 -1.63
C PRO A 116 9.81 4.77 -0.72
N GLY A 117 10.59 3.80 -1.17
CA GLY A 117 10.89 2.58 -0.41
C GLY A 117 11.68 2.85 0.87
N SER A 118 12.51 3.90 0.88
CA SER A 118 13.23 4.35 2.07
C SER A 118 12.33 4.68 3.27
N ALA A 119 11.05 4.98 3.05
CA ALA A 119 10.07 5.17 4.13
C ALA A 119 9.61 3.87 4.80
N PHE A 120 9.98 2.69 4.27
CA PHE A 120 9.53 1.38 4.74
C PHE A 120 10.69 0.43 5.10
N GLY A 121 11.91 0.82 4.79
CA GLY A 121 13.11 0.06 5.12
C GLY A 121 13.72 0.50 6.46
N LEU A 122 14.65 -0.31 6.97
CA LEU A 122 15.55 0.14 8.03
C LEU A 122 16.46 1.24 7.46
N ALA A 123 16.77 2.26 8.25
CA ALA A 123 17.53 3.45 7.84
C ALA A 123 18.86 3.12 7.13
N ASP A 124 19.46 1.96 7.43
CA ASP A 124 20.75 1.53 6.91
C ASP A 124 20.64 0.43 5.82
N SER A 125 19.44 0.10 5.35
CA SER A 125 19.30 -0.89 4.28
C SER A 125 19.64 -0.28 2.93
N ILE A 126 20.78 -0.68 2.37
CA ILE A 126 21.28 -0.29 1.05
C ILE A 126 20.20 -0.51 -0.05
N ASP A 127 19.39 -1.56 0.09
CA ASP A 127 18.35 -1.90 -0.89
C ASP A 127 17.05 -1.08 -0.77
N GLY A 128 16.73 -0.53 0.40
CA GLY A 128 15.51 0.28 0.58
C GLY A 128 15.53 1.60 -0.21
N GLY A 129 16.71 2.12 -0.52
CA GLY A 129 16.91 3.39 -1.23
C GLY A 129 16.49 3.39 -2.69
N SER A 130 16.40 2.25 -3.35
CA SER A 130 16.10 2.14 -4.80
C SER A 130 14.67 1.66 -5.10
N TRP A 131 13.91 1.27 -4.09
CA TRP A 131 12.55 0.72 -4.25
C TRP A 131 11.48 1.81 -4.15
N LEU A 132 10.39 1.61 -4.88
CA LEU A 132 9.18 2.43 -4.84
C LEU A 132 7.98 1.53 -4.51
N ARG A 133 7.01 2.07 -3.77
CA ARG A 133 5.78 1.35 -3.44
C ARG A 133 4.60 1.91 -4.22
N TRP A 134 3.98 1.07 -5.03
CA TRP A 134 2.76 1.36 -5.78
C TRP A 134 1.54 0.76 -5.07
N CYS A 135 0.54 1.58 -4.77
CA CYS A 135 -0.76 1.10 -4.28
C CYS A 135 -1.64 0.73 -5.47
N PHE A 136 -2.06 -0.54 -5.57
CA PHE A 136 -2.96 -0.98 -6.63
C PHE A 136 -4.44 -1.04 -6.18
N ALA A 137 -4.78 -0.56 -4.98
CA ALA A 137 -6.16 -0.44 -4.55
C ALA A 137 -6.87 0.67 -5.33
N SER A 138 -7.49 0.32 -6.44
CA SER A 138 -8.27 1.21 -7.28
C SER A 138 -9.69 0.67 -7.48
N ARG A 139 -10.66 1.57 -7.61
CA ARG A 139 -12.02 1.21 -8.06
C ARG A 139 -12.05 0.94 -9.56
N ASP A 140 -11.15 1.59 -10.30
CA ASP A 140 -11.03 1.46 -11.75
C ASP A 140 -9.61 1.00 -12.13
N PRO A 141 -9.44 -0.25 -12.62
CA PRO A 141 -8.14 -0.75 -13.09
C PRO A 141 -7.52 0.08 -14.23
N GLN A 142 -8.32 0.80 -15.02
CA GLN A 142 -7.80 1.64 -16.11
C GLN A 142 -6.88 2.77 -15.60
N ARG A 143 -7.09 3.25 -14.38
CA ARG A 143 -6.18 4.21 -13.75
C ARG A 143 -4.78 3.63 -13.53
N LEU A 144 -4.67 2.33 -13.30
CA LEU A 144 -3.38 1.64 -13.16
C LEU A 144 -2.68 1.52 -14.52
N VAL A 145 -3.43 1.20 -15.57
CA VAL A 145 -2.92 1.20 -16.96
C VAL A 145 -2.36 2.57 -17.32
N GLN A 146 -3.14 3.64 -17.11
CA GLN A 146 -2.69 5.01 -17.35
C GLN A 146 -1.43 5.36 -16.54
N GLY A 147 -1.34 4.90 -15.29
CA GLY A 147 -0.16 5.09 -14.46
C GLY A 147 1.07 4.42 -15.06
N VAL A 148 0.96 3.20 -15.57
CA VAL A 148 2.07 2.50 -16.23
C VAL A 148 2.47 3.20 -17.53
N GLU A 149 1.53 3.71 -18.31
CA GLU A 149 1.85 4.47 -19.52
C GLU A 149 2.62 5.76 -19.20
N ARG A 150 2.26 6.47 -18.13
CA ARG A 150 3.01 7.62 -17.63
C ARG A 150 4.44 7.25 -17.22
N LEU A 151 4.60 6.12 -16.51
CA LEU A 151 5.91 5.61 -16.14
C LEU A 151 6.76 5.27 -17.37
N ARG A 152 6.17 4.59 -18.36
CA ARG A 152 6.85 4.28 -19.63
C ARG A 152 7.28 5.53 -20.40
N GLY A 153 6.44 6.54 -20.44
CA GLY A 153 6.77 7.83 -21.05
C GLY A 153 7.96 8.50 -20.37
N TRP A 154 7.94 8.51 -19.04
CA TRP A 154 9.00 9.11 -18.23
C TRP A 154 10.35 8.39 -18.35
N LEU A 155 10.36 7.05 -18.42
CA LEU A 155 11.59 6.27 -18.59
C LEU A 155 12.24 6.41 -19.99
N LYS A 156 11.52 6.93 -20.98
CA LYS A 156 12.02 7.17 -22.33
C LYS A 156 12.54 8.58 -22.54
N ALA A 157 12.21 9.49 -21.65
CA ALA A 157 12.59 10.91 -21.71
C ALA A 157 13.99 11.14 -21.14
#